data_6de0e986dd1ca18adc277596bb685dc4
#
_entry.id   6de0e986dd1ca18adc277596bb685dc4
#
_cell.length_a   1.000
_cell.length_b   1.000
_cell.length_c   1.000
_cell.angle_alpha   90.00
_cell.angle_beta   90.00
_cell.angle_gamma   90.00
#
_symmetry.space_group_name_H-M   'P 1'
#
loop_
_entity.id
_entity.type
_entity.pdbx_description
1 polymer ?
#
loop_
_entity_poly.entity_id
_entity_poly.type
_entity_poly.pdbx_seq_one_letter_code
_entity_poly.pdbx_strand_id
1 'polypeptide(L)'
;MIDLTQFSIANISAKLKEINPAIVSAHQKPFPKEESRWLSRYQFHPQLPHINDDGSIRGGLAQLAASLIDFSFVRSVAADAYSIFGAPCYDPVSLFVLDLFRYLDKIPDIKHFCSILRDPGLGQSYRTFAGLRDDSIPCRATFTNFRGRLGVSRHEETLHALVSLVEMLGFLSYNIQATDGTLFPSAARYRGCCHFNDSCASITVDNVVQKVRDRVLYRIQDPAQIVPGKECRVRIECPNASFPEDIKRPKITILSFTLENAPEELSAVDSNNLKFFRVEEPLTKLGLVLRFRESNVHEILVSSFLGETPDSVRFRCPKLPYDRDARIGVRRKPSNPDKTEKIFGYNAIIATAIEPHLGIELPIGCITIAGNAQEGNTFIPLHEQIRRFHCIDPRIHLLDAKYDELHNYEFVRKQGAIPLIDYNPRNEKLVREALLQRGYDRNGWPFVSYCNLPMRPNGFDVAAQRLSFSCFKQCAKSKDPTILELYRNCPHRTKLLGFSTHVPIAKRPRLLLEIPRGTERFRQLHCLRSAAERTNSTLKEDNAILRGPPVRSLRRASMESLMGVMTTLIDRVVRFAIDVTVKERKFKNTGDKAWLDQLSPPEVPSHLKPFVSAA
;
A
#
# COMPACT_ATOMS: atom_id res chain seq x y z
N MET A 1 -34.36 4.77 11.87
CA MET A 1 -33.75 5.70 10.86
C MET A 1 -32.60 6.39 11.57
N ILE A 2 -31.38 6.30 11.05
CA ILE A 2 -30.22 6.94 11.68
C ILE A 2 -30.40 8.45 11.58
N ASP A 3 -30.33 9.17 12.71
CA ASP A 3 -30.32 10.62 12.72
C ASP A 3 -28.87 11.10 12.52
N LEU A 4 -28.59 11.78 11.40
CA LEU A 4 -27.24 12.28 11.13
C LEU A 4 -26.76 13.31 12.15
N THR A 5 -27.65 13.98 12.89
CA THR A 5 -27.24 14.95 13.91
C THR A 5 -26.37 14.33 15.01
N GLN A 6 -26.51 13.00 15.25
CA GLN A 6 -25.62 12.28 16.17
C GLN A 6 -24.13 12.38 15.82
N PHE A 7 -23.82 12.70 14.56
CA PHE A 7 -22.47 12.88 14.05
C PHE A 7 -22.02 14.36 14.00
N SER A 8 -22.81 15.30 14.55
CA SER A 8 -22.34 16.68 14.71
C SER A 8 -21.16 16.74 15.69
N ILE A 9 -20.31 17.75 15.53
CA ILE A 9 -19.11 17.92 16.39
C ILE A 9 -19.46 17.94 17.87
N ALA A 10 -20.58 18.56 18.24
CA ALA A 10 -21.03 18.61 19.64
C ALA A 10 -21.34 17.19 20.17
N ASN A 11 -22.09 16.41 19.39
CA ASN A 11 -22.49 15.06 19.78
C ASN A 11 -21.30 14.07 19.75
N ILE A 12 -20.43 14.18 18.75
CA ILE A 12 -19.18 13.40 18.70
C ILE A 12 -18.31 13.75 19.92
N SER A 13 -18.13 15.03 20.23
CA SER A 13 -17.35 15.46 21.39
C SER A 13 -17.93 14.93 22.70
N ALA A 14 -19.26 14.88 22.83
CA ALA A 14 -19.91 14.29 23.99
C ALA A 14 -19.62 12.79 24.12
N LYS A 15 -19.79 12.02 23.04
CA LYS A 15 -19.45 10.58 23.01
C LYS A 15 -17.97 10.31 23.28
N LEU A 16 -17.07 11.13 22.75
CA LEU A 16 -15.63 10.98 22.93
C LEU A 16 -15.16 11.16 24.38
N LYS A 17 -15.96 11.83 25.26
CA LYS A 17 -15.66 11.89 26.70
C LYS A 17 -15.64 10.50 27.35
N GLU A 18 -16.40 9.56 26.82
CA GLU A 18 -16.45 8.17 27.29
C GLU A 18 -15.52 7.26 26.46
N ILE A 19 -15.43 7.48 25.16
CA ILE A 19 -14.66 6.64 24.23
C ILE A 19 -13.16 6.84 24.42
N ASN A 20 -12.65 8.08 24.53
CA ASN A 20 -11.24 8.34 24.69
C ASN A 20 -10.64 7.62 25.92
N PRO A 21 -11.22 7.71 27.13
CA PRO A 21 -10.73 6.94 28.28
C PRO A 21 -10.74 5.43 28.04
N ALA A 22 -11.75 4.90 27.33
CA ALA A 22 -11.84 3.47 27.03
C ALA A 22 -10.70 3.01 26.12
N ILE A 23 -10.39 3.77 25.05
CA ILE A 23 -9.28 3.48 24.15
C ILE A 23 -7.94 3.58 24.88
N VAL A 24 -7.73 4.63 25.69
CA VAL A 24 -6.51 4.78 26.48
C VAL A 24 -6.35 3.64 27.48
N SER A 25 -7.44 3.23 28.14
CA SER A 25 -7.40 2.13 29.12
C SER A 25 -7.17 0.75 28.50
N ALA A 26 -7.60 0.54 27.26
CA ALA A 26 -7.33 -0.71 26.53
C ALA A 26 -5.82 -0.91 26.23
N HIS A 27 -5.02 0.16 26.27
CA HIS A 27 -3.59 0.16 25.96
C HIS A 27 -2.76 0.57 27.18
N GLN A 28 -2.84 -0.18 28.29
CA GLN A 28 -2.20 0.19 29.56
C GLN A 28 -0.80 -0.40 29.76
N LYS A 29 0.12 -0.18 28.83
CA LYS A 29 1.54 -0.48 29.09
C LYS A 29 2.22 0.71 29.74
N PRO A 30 2.89 0.56 30.91
CA PRO A 30 3.61 1.65 31.51
C PRO A 30 4.79 2.07 30.62
N PHE A 31 4.94 3.37 30.45
CA PHE A 31 6.08 3.89 29.70
C PHE A 31 7.34 3.81 30.58
N PRO A 32 8.46 3.26 30.06
CA PRO A 32 9.59 2.87 30.89
C PRO A 32 10.41 4.04 31.47
N LYS A 33 10.32 5.25 30.86
CA LYS A 33 11.07 6.42 31.33
C LYS A 33 10.25 7.28 32.26
N GLU A 34 10.88 7.75 33.33
CA GLU A 34 10.29 8.75 34.23
C GLU A 34 10.00 10.07 33.50
N GLU A 35 8.89 10.70 33.85
CA GLU A 35 8.45 11.96 33.25
C GLU A 35 9.44 13.11 33.42
N SER A 36 10.23 13.11 34.50
CA SER A 36 11.32 14.06 34.75
C SER A 36 12.37 14.11 33.63
N ARG A 37 12.47 13.03 32.86
CA ARG A 37 13.38 12.87 31.71
C ARG A 37 12.75 13.14 30.36
N TRP A 38 11.55 13.69 30.31
CA TRP A 38 10.87 13.98 29.06
C TRP A 38 11.13 15.39 28.59
N LEU A 39 11.45 15.56 27.30
CA LEU A 39 11.62 16.83 26.61
C LEU A 39 10.28 17.46 26.19
N SER A 40 9.21 16.68 26.19
CA SER A 40 7.84 17.12 25.94
C SER A 40 6.88 16.29 26.78
N ARG A 41 5.68 16.82 27.03
CA ARG A 41 4.62 16.09 27.75
C ARG A 41 3.29 16.39 27.10
N TYR A 42 2.81 15.45 26.32
CA TYR A 42 1.48 15.56 25.73
C TYR A 42 0.41 15.55 26.83
N GLN A 43 -0.52 16.46 26.67
CA GLN A 43 -1.75 16.53 27.48
C GLN A 43 -2.92 16.73 26.53
N PHE A 44 -4.00 15.99 26.73
CA PHE A 44 -5.21 16.14 25.95
C PHE A 44 -5.97 17.39 26.39
N HIS A 45 -6.34 18.24 25.44
CA HIS A 45 -7.05 19.50 25.67
C HIS A 45 -8.38 19.51 24.91
N PRO A 46 -9.51 19.15 25.52
CA PRO A 46 -10.80 19.00 24.85
C PRO A 46 -11.52 20.33 24.56
N GLN A 47 -10.78 21.40 24.28
CA GLN A 47 -11.37 22.69 23.90
C GLN A 47 -11.58 22.74 22.37
N LEU A 48 -12.87 22.71 21.97
CA LEU A 48 -13.22 22.75 20.55
C LEU A 48 -12.91 24.14 19.97
N PRO A 49 -12.25 24.22 18.81
CA PRO A 49 -12.08 25.46 18.08
C PRO A 49 -13.41 25.97 17.52
N HIS A 50 -13.48 27.27 17.21
CA HIS A 50 -14.64 27.82 16.53
C HIS A 50 -14.73 27.31 15.09
N ILE A 51 -15.92 26.86 14.71
CA ILE A 51 -16.25 26.45 13.35
C ILE A 51 -17.15 27.53 12.77
N ASN A 52 -16.72 28.10 11.64
CA ASN A 52 -17.48 29.14 10.91
C ASN A 52 -18.66 28.52 10.16
N ASP A 53 -19.58 29.37 9.67
CA ASP A 53 -20.77 28.93 8.93
C ASP A 53 -20.46 28.37 7.53
N ASP A 54 -19.27 28.64 7.01
CA ASP A 54 -18.73 28.02 5.79
C ASP A 54 -18.00 26.69 6.01
N GLY A 55 -17.94 26.24 7.29
CA GLY A 55 -17.23 25.03 7.69
C GLY A 55 -15.72 25.20 7.88
N SER A 56 -15.18 26.40 7.70
CA SER A 56 -13.79 26.67 8.01
C SER A 56 -13.54 26.66 9.53
N ILE A 57 -12.34 26.24 9.95
CA ILE A 57 -12.00 26.06 11.35
C ILE A 57 -10.89 27.02 11.72
N ARG A 58 -11.10 27.77 12.78
CA ARG A 58 -10.03 28.61 13.35
C ARG A 58 -8.91 27.68 13.87
N GLY A 59 -7.73 27.77 13.26
CA GLY A 59 -6.58 26.94 13.61
C GLY A 59 -6.44 25.63 12.83
N GLY A 60 -7.35 25.35 11.87
CA GLY A 60 -7.21 24.22 10.96
C GLY A 60 -7.78 22.90 11.46
N LEU A 61 -7.70 21.89 10.59
CA LEU A 61 -8.24 20.56 10.86
C LEU A 61 -7.47 19.81 11.93
N ALA A 62 -6.15 20.02 12.00
CA ALA A 62 -5.30 19.43 13.02
C ALA A 62 -5.70 19.86 14.43
N GLN A 63 -6.05 21.14 14.61
CA GLN A 63 -6.52 21.65 15.89
C GLN A 63 -7.82 21.01 16.33
N LEU A 64 -8.77 20.85 15.43
CA LEU A 64 -10.04 20.18 15.74
C LEU A 64 -9.81 18.70 16.09
N ALA A 65 -9.00 17.99 15.31
CA ALA A 65 -8.65 16.60 15.60
C ALA A 65 -7.98 16.45 16.99
N ALA A 66 -7.06 17.37 17.34
CA ALA A 66 -6.39 17.41 18.66
C ALA A 66 -7.37 17.64 19.81
N SER A 67 -8.44 18.38 19.57
CA SER A 67 -9.45 18.69 20.61
C SER A 67 -10.50 17.57 20.76
N LEU A 68 -10.61 16.69 19.78
CA LEU A 68 -11.57 15.58 19.78
C LEU A 68 -10.94 14.27 20.27
N ILE A 69 -9.75 13.94 19.79
CA ILE A 69 -9.12 12.64 19.98
C ILE A 69 -8.00 12.72 21.01
N ASP A 70 -8.07 11.90 22.06
CA ASP A 70 -6.98 11.70 23.00
C ASP A 70 -6.01 10.65 22.47
N PHE A 71 -4.84 11.09 22.03
CA PHE A 71 -3.79 10.21 21.49
C PHE A 71 -2.89 9.59 22.58
N SER A 72 -3.23 9.73 23.88
CA SER A 72 -2.40 9.21 24.98
C SER A 72 -2.12 7.70 24.88
N PHE A 73 -3.00 6.94 24.24
CA PHE A 73 -2.81 5.50 23.99
C PHE A 73 -1.52 5.19 23.19
N VAL A 74 -1.04 6.12 22.34
CA VAL A 74 0.20 5.96 21.57
C VAL A 74 1.42 5.79 22.50
N ARG A 75 1.38 6.34 23.70
CA ARG A 75 2.46 6.18 24.69
C ARG A 75 2.59 4.71 25.09
N SER A 76 1.48 4.04 25.34
CA SER A 76 1.44 2.62 25.69
C SER A 76 1.85 1.73 24.49
N VAL A 77 1.37 2.04 23.29
CA VAL A 77 1.76 1.35 22.05
C VAL A 77 3.27 1.46 21.80
N ALA A 78 3.87 2.61 22.11
CA ALA A 78 5.29 2.86 21.91
C ALA A 78 6.19 2.34 23.06
N ALA A 79 5.63 1.95 24.21
CA ALA A 79 6.38 1.69 25.42
C ALA A 79 7.57 0.71 25.24
N ASP A 80 7.34 -0.41 24.56
CA ASP A 80 8.37 -1.45 24.32
C ASP A 80 9.52 -0.98 23.40
N ALA A 81 9.36 0.16 22.73
CA ALA A 81 10.40 0.74 21.86
C ALA A 81 11.36 1.67 22.60
N TYR A 82 11.15 1.88 23.88
CA TYR A 82 11.96 2.76 24.72
C TYR A 82 12.60 1.99 25.86
N SER A 83 13.81 2.38 26.23
CA SER A 83 14.55 1.84 27.36
C SER A 83 14.42 2.74 28.57
N ILE A 84 14.47 2.18 29.77
CA ILE A 84 14.57 2.92 31.05
C ILE A 84 15.82 3.80 31.04
N PHE A 85 16.92 3.29 30.49
CA PHE A 85 18.21 4.00 30.41
C PHE A 85 18.33 4.89 29.18
N GLY A 86 19.39 5.70 29.12
CA GLY A 86 19.75 6.55 27.97
C GLY A 86 19.32 8.01 28.13
N ALA A 87 19.51 8.81 27.11
CA ALA A 87 19.25 10.26 27.10
C ALA A 87 17.75 10.59 27.33
N PRO A 88 17.44 11.84 27.75
CA PRO A 88 16.08 12.36 27.74
C PRO A 88 15.42 12.15 26.38
N CYS A 89 14.10 11.94 26.36
CA CYS A 89 13.35 11.70 25.13
C CYS A 89 12.12 12.59 25.06
N TYR A 90 11.65 12.83 23.85
CA TYR A 90 10.31 13.37 23.65
C TYR A 90 9.26 12.32 24.04
N ASP A 91 8.13 12.75 24.56
CA ASP A 91 6.96 11.91 24.69
C ASP A 91 6.58 11.37 23.29
N PRO A 92 6.45 10.05 23.11
CA PRO A 92 6.08 9.46 21.81
C PRO A 92 4.75 10.01 21.27
N VAL A 93 3.81 10.36 22.15
CA VAL A 93 2.54 10.98 21.75
C VAL A 93 2.77 12.34 21.09
N SER A 94 3.65 13.18 21.68
CA SER A 94 4.00 14.48 21.11
C SER A 94 4.52 14.37 19.69
N LEU A 95 5.44 13.42 19.44
CA LEU A 95 6.03 13.23 18.12
C LEU A 95 5.02 12.63 17.12
N PHE A 96 4.17 11.72 17.58
CA PHE A 96 3.13 11.12 16.74
C PHE A 96 2.10 12.18 16.30
N VAL A 97 1.59 12.96 17.24
CA VAL A 97 0.61 14.02 17.00
C VAL A 97 1.16 15.07 16.03
N LEU A 98 2.39 15.51 16.23
CA LEU A 98 3.03 16.45 15.30
C LEU A 98 3.20 15.86 13.90
N ASP A 99 3.58 14.59 13.80
CA ASP A 99 3.75 13.93 12.51
C ASP A 99 2.41 13.72 11.78
N LEU A 100 1.34 13.42 12.50
CA LEU A 100 -0.01 13.31 11.98
C LEU A 100 -0.57 14.67 11.53
N PHE A 101 -0.42 15.70 12.38
CA PHE A 101 -1.00 17.02 12.14
C PHE A 101 -0.40 17.72 10.95
N ARG A 102 0.91 17.60 10.71
CA ARG A 102 1.52 18.16 9.50
C ARG A 102 0.88 17.60 8.21
N TYR A 103 0.43 16.35 8.23
CA TYR A 103 -0.29 15.78 7.09
C TYR A 103 -1.74 16.28 6.99
N LEU A 104 -2.44 16.40 8.13
CA LEU A 104 -3.78 16.97 8.14
C LEU A 104 -3.80 18.42 7.62
N ASP A 105 -2.75 19.19 7.94
CA ASP A 105 -2.60 20.58 7.46
C ASP A 105 -1.81 20.66 6.13
N LYS A 106 -1.62 19.53 5.45
CA LYS A 106 -0.99 19.44 4.11
C LYS A 106 0.44 19.99 4.05
N ILE A 107 1.23 19.74 5.08
CA ILE A 107 2.66 20.09 5.17
C ILE A 107 3.50 18.79 5.02
N PRO A 108 3.72 18.28 3.79
CA PRO A 108 4.39 16.99 3.59
C PRO A 108 5.90 17.04 3.89
N ASP A 109 6.54 18.20 3.73
CA ASP A 109 7.97 18.35 3.99
C ASP A 109 8.25 18.56 5.48
N ILE A 110 8.86 17.54 6.10
CA ILE A 110 9.22 17.57 7.51
C ILE A 110 10.28 18.63 7.86
N LYS A 111 11.13 19.02 6.88
CA LYS A 111 12.11 20.09 7.12
C LYS A 111 11.41 21.45 7.23
N HIS A 112 10.45 21.70 6.34
CA HIS A 112 9.61 22.88 6.37
C HIS A 112 8.77 22.91 7.67
N PHE A 113 8.16 21.78 8.04
CA PHE A 113 7.41 21.68 9.30
C PHE A 113 8.27 21.98 10.54
N CYS A 114 9.52 21.48 10.60
CA CYS A 114 10.44 21.84 11.68
C CYS A 114 10.78 23.34 11.70
N SER A 115 10.73 24.04 10.58
CA SER A 115 10.89 25.49 10.54
C SER A 115 9.66 26.19 11.11
N ILE A 116 8.45 25.73 10.77
CA ILE A 116 7.20 26.21 11.35
C ILE A 116 7.20 26.02 12.88
N LEU A 117 7.61 24.84 13.36
CA LEU A 117 7.67 24.57 14.81
C LEU A 117 8.59 25.54 15.59
N ARG A 118 9.63 26.08 14.92
CA ARG A 118 10.54 27.05 15.51
C ARG A 118 10.00 28.48 15.49
N ASP A 119 9.07 28.77 14.61
CA ASP A 119 8.46 30.09 14.52
C ASP A 119 7.57 30.34 15.74
N PRO A 120 7.76 31.43 16.47
CA PRO A 120 6.98 31.73 17.68
C PRO A 120 5.48 31.83 17.44
N GLY A 121 5.06 32.38 16.31
CA GLY A 121 3.66 32.57 15.97
C GLY A 121 3.05 31.33 15.30
N LEU A 122 3.60 30.92 14.15
CA LEU A 122 3.05 29.82 13.33
C LEU A 122 3.11 28.46 14.04
N GLY A 123 4.18 28.23 14.83
CA GLY A 123 4.39 26.95 15.52
C GLY A 123 3.70 26.83 16.87
N GLN A 124 3.16 27.92 17.43
CA GLN A 124 2.66 27.94 18.79
C GLN A 124 1.55 26.92 19.05
N SER A 125 0.55 26.83 18.17
CA SER A 125 -0.55 25.88 18.32
C SER A 125 -0.05 24.43 18.33
N TYR A 126 0.84 24.06 17.38
CA TYR A 126 1.44 22.72 17.33
C TYR A 126 2.25 22.41 18.61
N ARG A 127 3.06 23.37 19.09
CA ARG A 127 3.84 23.18 20.34
C ARG A 127 2.91 22.96 21.52
N THR A 128 1.85 23.76 21.64
CA THR A 128 0.86 23.64 22.72
C THR A 128 0.18 22.24 22.69
N PHE A 129 -0.36 21.82 21.55
CA PHE A 129 -1.02 20.53 21.46
C PHE A 129 -0.08 19.34 21.69
N ALA A 130 1.16 19.46 21.25
CA ALA A 130 2.16 18.42 21.47
C ALA A 130 2.82 18.47 22.86
N GLY A 131 2.53 19.50 23.68
CA GLY A 131 3.16 19.67 24.96
C GLY A 131 4.67 19.85 24.88
N LEU A 132 5.16 20.55 23.83
CA LEU A 132 6.58 20.86 23.66
C LEU A 132 7.01 21.98 24.61
N ARG A 133 8.22 21.87 25.12
CA ARG A 133 8.88 23.01 25.81
C ARG A 133 9.51 23.93 24.77
N ASP A 134 9.59 25.20 25.02
CA ASP A 134 10.11 26.21 24.09
C ASP A 134 11.57 25.99 23.71
N ASP A 135 12.35 25.39 24.61
CA ASP A 135 13.77 25.02 24.40
C ASP A 135 13.98 23.67 23.73
N SER A 136 12.92 22.88 23.54
CA SER A 136 12.98 21.50 23.11
C SER A 136 12.13 21.27 21.87
N ILE A 137 12.57 21.79 20.72
CA ILE A 137 11.89 21.62 19.44
C ILE A 137 12.50 20.47 18.65
N PRO A 138 11.69 19.46 18.23
CA PRO A 138 12.21 18.32 17.50
C PRO A 138 12.75 18.71 16.12
N CYS A 139 13.86 18.10 15.72
CA CYS A 139 14.44 18.24 14.39
C CYS A 139 14.04 17.08 13.48
N ARG A 140 14.36 17.16 12.19
CA ARG A 140 14.09 16.10 11.21
C ARG A 140 14.60 14.72 11.67
N ALA A 141 15.79 14.67 12.26
CA ALA A 141 16.38 13.42 12.75
C ALA A 141 15.55 12.80 13.89
N THR A 142 14.98 13.64 14.78
CA THR A 142 14.10 13.21 15.86
C THR A 142 12.89 12.45 15.31
N PHE A 143 12.20 13.00 14.31
CA PHE A 143 11.06 12.34 13.66
C PHE A 143 11.48 11.03 12.93
N THR A 144 12.62 11.05 12.24
CA THR A 144 13.13 9.85 11.55
C THR A 144 13.44 8.73 12.55
N ASN A 145 14.07 9.06 13.68
CA ASN A 145 14.39 8.10 14.74
C ASN A 145 13.12 7.62 15.45
N PHE A 146 12.17 8.50 15.70
CA PHE A 146 10.87 8.15 16.27
C PHE A 146 10.12 7.15 15.41
N ARG A 147 9.95 7.42 14.11
CA ARG A 147 9.32 6.50 13.16
C ARG A 147 10.06 5.15 13.12
N GLY A 148 11.39 5.19 13.13
CA GLY A 148 12.20 3.96 13.17
C GLY A 148 11.99 3.14 14.42
N ARG A 149 11.78 3.77 15.59
CA ARG A 149 11.47 3.09 16.86
C ARG A 149 10.06 2.53 16.86
N LEU A 150 9.07 3.32 16.45
CA LEU A 150 7.69 2.85 16.38
C LEU A 150 7.55 1.64 15.46
N GLY A 151 8.18 1.70 14.28
CA GLY A 151 8.18 0.60 13.32
C GLY A 151 6.79 0.36 12.71
N VAL A 152 6.67 -0.66 11.85
CA VAL A 152 5.41 -0.95 11.12
C VAL A 152 4.34 -1.45 12.09
N SER A 153 4.64 -2.44 12.91
CA SER A 153 3.66 -3.09 13.80
C SER A 153 2.95 -2.11 14.75
N ARG A 154 3.69 -1.14 15.33
CA ARG A 154 3.08 -0.15 16.23
C ARG A 154 2.28 0.92 15.47
N HIS A 155 2.65 1.24 14.23
CA HIS A 155 1.79 2.06 13.37
C HIS A 155 0.48 1.34 13.04
N GLU A 156 0.52 0.03 12.79
CA GLU A 156 -0.66 -0.81 12.59
C GLU A 156 -1.56 -0.82 13.83
N GLU A 157 -0.98 -1.07 15.00
CA GLU A 157 -1.71 -1.04 16.29
C GLU A 157 -2.36 0.34 16.53
N THR A 158 -1.64 1.42 16.22
CA THR A 158 -2.16 2.79 16.32
C THR A 158 -3.31 3.04 15.34
N LEU A 159 -3.20 2.57 14.09
CA LEU A 159 -4.27 2.65 13.11
C LEU A 159 -5.53 1.93 13.62
N HIS A 160 -5.37 0.71 14.12
CA HIS A 160 -6.52 -0.07 14.58
C HIS A 160 -7.17 0.50 15.84
N ALA A 161 -6.40 1.16 16.72
CA ALA A 161 -6.96 1.93 17.83
C ALA A 161 -7.83 3.11 17.34
N LEU A 162 -7.39 3.82 16.30
CA LEU A 162 -8.18 4.88 15.67
C LEU A 162 -9.41 4.33 14.93
N VAL A 163 -9.31 3.18 14.28
CA VAL A 163 -10.45 2.50 13.65
C VAL A 163 -11.48 2.09 14.70
N SER A 164 -11.05 1.53 15.85
CA SER A 164 -11.94 1.21 16.99
C SER A 164 -12.65 2.44 17.53
N LEU A 165 -11.95 3.58 17.63
CA LEU A 165 -12.58 4.84 18.02
C LEU A 165 -13.68 5.26 17.05
N VAL A 166 -13.44 5.16 15.75
CA VAL A 166 -14.41 5.50 14.69
C VAL A 166 -15.58 4.52 14.68
N GLU A 167 -15.32 3.24 14.97
CA GLU A 167 -16.35 2.21 15.16
C GLU A 167 -17.25 2.52 16.36
N MET A 168 -16.67 2.83 17.52
CA MET A 168 -17.43 3.19 18.73
C MET A 168 -18.25 4.48 18.56
N LEU A 169 -17.81 5.39 17.69
CA LEU A 169 -18.60 6.56 17.29
C LEU A 169 -19.81 6.20 16.41
N GLY A 170 -19.87 4.99 15.85
CA GLY A 170 -20.96 4.52 15.01
C GLY A 170 -20.80 4.82 13.52
N PHE A 171 -19.59 5.13 13.06
CA PHE A 171 -19.33 5.37 11.63
C PHE A 171 -19.15 4.10 10.81
N LEU A 172 -18.86 2.96 11.44
CA LEU A 172 -18.52 1.73 10.74
C LEU A 172 -19.55 0.64 10.99
N SER A 173 -20.11 0.08 9.91
CA SER A 173 -20.96 -1.11 9.92
C SER A 173 -20.23 -2.35 9.39
N TYR A 174 -19.11 -2.14 8.67
CA TYR A 174 -18.28 -3.16 8.00
C TYR A 174 -19.00 -4.06 6.98
N ASN A 175 -20.23 -3.75 6.59
CA ASN A 175 -21.00 -4.64 5.72
C ASN A 175 -20.43 -4.78 4.30
N ILE A 176 -19.84 -3.70 3.79
CA ILE A 176 -19.30 -3.64 2.43
C ILE A 176 -17.87 -3.15 2.51
N GLN A 177 -16.94 -3.92 1.97
CA GLN A 177 -15.53 -3.59 1.93
C GLN A 177 -15.00 -3.67 0.49
N ALA A 178 -14.27 -2.65 0.06
CA ALA A 178 -13.48 -2.68 -1.15
C ALA A 178 -11.98 -2.73 -0.81
N THR A 179 -11.21 -3.49 -1.60
CA THR A 179 -9.74 -3.52 -1.46
C THR A 179 -9.12 -3.22 -2.81
N ASP A 180 -8.18 -2.28 -2.82
CA ASP A 180 -7.47 -1.88 -4.04
C ASP A 180 -6.06 -1.41 -3.73
N GLY A 181 -5.16 -1.52 -4.73
CA GLY A 181 -3.77 -1.14 -4.62
C GLY A 181 -3.45 0.20 -5.28
N THR A 182 -2.53 0.95 -4.68
CA THR A 182 -2.07 2.21 -5.23
C THR A 182 -0.56 2.29 -5.30
N LEU A 183 -0.01 2.35 -6.53
CA LEU A 183 1.43 2.48 -6.77
C LEU A 183 1.91 3.90 -6.42
N PHE A 184 3.04 3.98 -5.72
CA PHE A 184 3.72 5.24 -5.40
C PHE A 184 5.25 5.11 -5.50
N PRO A 185 5.97 6.21 -5.83
CA PRO A 185 7.38 6.15 -6.11
C PRO A 185 8.23 6.04 -4.83
N SER A 186 9.37 5.35 -4.94
CA SER A 186 10.47 5.47 -3.98
C SER A 186 11.21 6.80 -4.20
N ALA A 187 11.82 7.34 -3.14
CA ALA A 187 12.75 8.48 -3.24
C ALA A 187 14.05 8.14 -3.96
N ALA A 188 14.29 6.89 -4.33
CA ALA A 188 15.45 6.46 -5.07
C ALA A 188 15.14 6.39 -6.56
N ARG A 189 16.13 6.78 -7.39
CA ARG A 189 16.03 6.60 -8.85
C ARG A 189 16.37 5.17 -9.23
N TYR A 190 15.60 4.62 -10.16
CA TYR A 190 15.94 3.37 -10.82
C TYR A 190 17.17 3.55 -11.70
N ARG A 191 18.16 2.64 -11.55
CA ARG A 191 19.46 2.71 -12.26
C ARG A 191 19.62 1.64 -13.35
N GLY A 192 18.59 0.84 -13.60
CA GLY A 192 18.61 -0.19 -14.62
C GLY A 192 19.12 -1.56 -14.15
N CYS A 193 19.34 -1.77 -12.85
CA CYS A 193 19.61 -3.09 -12.31
C CYS A 193 18.31 -3.91 -12.24
N CYS A 194 18.33 -5.13 -12.78
CA CYS A 194 17.19 -6.05 -12.80
C CYS A 194 17.21 -7.05 -11.64
N HIS A 195 18.37 -7.31 -11.04
CA HIS A 195 18.52 -8.34 -10.01
C HIS A 195 18.34 -7.83 -8.59
N PHE A 196 18.62 -6.55 -8.33
CA PHE A 196 18.53 -5.93 -7.00
C PHE A 196 19.40 -6.64 -5.94
N ASN A 197 20.44 -7.34 -6.39
CA ASN A 197 21.30 -8.18 -5.59
C ASN A 197 22.77 -7.82 -5.83
N ASP A 198 23.56 -7.73 -4.77
CA ASP A 198 24.99 -7.44 -4.84
C ASP A 198 25.79 -8.60 -5.46
N SER A 199 25.25 -9.83 -5.37
CA SER A 199 25.93 -11.02 -5.89
C SER A 199 25.70 -11.29 -7.37
N CYS A 200 24.89 -10.49 -8.06
CA CYS A 200 24.57 -10.71 -9.47
C CYS A 200 25.64 -10.25 -10.45
N ALA A 201 26.62 -9.48 -9.99
CA ALA A 201 27.69 -9.01 -10.83
C ALA A 201 28.95 -9.84 -10.60
N SER A 202 29.60 -10.22 -11.68
CA SER A 202 30.92 -10.86 -11.69
C SER A 202 32.00 -9.88 -12.12
N ILE A 203 33.16 -10.06 -11.58
CA ILE A 203 34.36 -9.34 -12.02
C ILE A 203 35.20 -10.32 -12.81
N THR A 204 35.46 -9.98 -14.04
CA THR A 204 36.45 -10.68 -14.87
C THR A 204 37.59 -9.71 -15.14
N VAL A 205 38.79 -10.07 -14.76
CA VAL A 205 40.00 -9.40 -15.20
C VAL A 205 40.55 -10.25 -16.32
N ASP A 206 40.87 -9.64 -17.45
CA ASP A 206 41.38 -10.40 -18.60
C ASP A 206 42.52 -11.33 -18.13
N ASN A 207 42.40 -12.62 -18.42
CA ASN A 207 43.35 -13.69 -18.08
C ASN A 207 43.49 -14.09 -16.60
N VAL A 208 42.39 -14.22 -15.86
CA VAL A 208 42.48 -14.47 -14.40
C VAL A 208 42.10 -15.83 -13.97
N VAL A 209 42.87 -16.42 -13.08
CA VAL A 209 42.45 -17.59 -12.28
C VAL A 209 43.20 -17.66 -10.95
N GLN A 210 42.58 -17.48 -9.84
CA GLN A 210 42.72 -18.33 -8.63
C GLN A 210 42.05 -17.73 -7.40
N LYS A 211 41.29 -18.56 -6.70
CA LYS A 211 40.82 -18.29 -5.34
C LYS A 211 41.89 -18.82 -4.38
N VAL A 212 42.50 -17.95 -3.58
CA VAL A 212 43.47 -18.37 -2.57
C VAL A 212 42.98 -17.97 -1.19
N ARG A 213 42.71 -18.99 -0.36
CA ARG A 213 42.16 -18.82 1.00
C ARG A 213 40.93 -17.90 1.02
N ASP A 214 40.96 -16.90 1.85
CA ASP A 214 39.87 -15.98 2.12
C ASP A 214 39.77 -14.77 1.17
N ARG A 215 40.54 -14.75 0.08
CA ARG A 215 40.62 -13.64 -0.86
C ARG A 215 40.57 -14.16 -2.28
N VAL A 216 39.97 -13.39 -3.15
CA VAL A 216 39.98 -13.72 -4.58
C VAL A 216 41.25 -13.12 -5.18
N LEU A 217 42.25 -13.99 -5.40
CA LEU A 217 43.47 -13.62 -6.10
C LEU A 217 43.29 -13.97 -7.57
N TYR A 218 43.36 -12.95 -8.40
CA TYR A 218 43.32 -13.11 -9.84
C TYR A 218 44.75 -13.16 -10.37
N ARG A 219 45.13 -14.29 -10.94
CA ARG A 219 46.43 -14.45 -11.59
C ARG A 219 46.24 -14.25 -13.09
N ILE A 220 47.00 -13.35 -13.64
CA ILE A 220 47.00 -13.09 -15.08
C ILE A 220 47.74 -14.23 -15.76
N GLN A 221 47.06 -14.89 -16.73
CA GLN A 221 47.62 -16.08 -17.38
C GLN A 221 48.77 -15.75 -18.36
N ASP A 222 48.76 -14.56 -18.93
CA ASP A 222 49.82 -14.13 -19.84
C ASP A 222 50.58 -12.90 -19.30
N PRO A 223 51.76 -13.12 -18.70
CA PRO A 223 52.60 -12.06 -18.16
C PRO A 223 52.97 -10.97 -19.14
N ALA A 224 53.03 -11.28 -20.44
CA ALA A 224 53.38 -10.31 -21.46
C ALA A 224 52.32 -9.24 -21.71
N GLN A 225 51.10 -9.43 -21.17
CA GLN A 225 50.02 -8.48 -21.37
C GLN A 225 49.97 -7.36 -20.31
N ILE A 226 50.68 -7.49 -19.19
CA ILE A 226 50.84 -6.39 -18.23
C ILE A 226 52.27 -5.86 -18.30
N VAL A 227 52.45 -4.93 -19.16
CA VAL A 227 53.67 -4.13 -19.22
C VAL A 227 53.38 -2.82 -18.48
N PRO A 228 54.30 -2.30 -17.64
CA PRO A 228 54.20 -0.95 -17.11
C PRO A 228 53.85 0.02 -18.24
N GLY A 229 52.79 0.82 -18.06
CA GLY A 229 52.26 1.72 -19.08
C GLY A 229 51.18 1.16 -20.00
N LYS A 230 50.82 -0.14 -19.92
CA LYS A 230 49.68 -0.69 -20.65
C LYS A 230 48.38 -0.71 -19.83
N GLU A 231 47.29 -0.49 -20.53
CA GLU A 231 45.92 -0.49 -19.96
C GLU A 231 45.55 -1.87 -19.45
N CYS A 232 45.17 -1.96 -18.18
CA CYS A 232 44.57 -3.15 -17.59
C CYS A 232 43.05 -2.98 -17.57
N ARG A 233 42.30 -3.96 -18.09
CA ARG A 233 40.86 -3.88 -18.21
C ARG A 233 40.18 -4.79 -17.20
N VAL A 234 39.34 -4.19 -16.39
CA VAL A 234 38.43 -4.91 -15.50
C VAL A 234 37.02 -4.86 -16.06
N ARG A 235 36.48 -6.01 -16.42
CA ARG A 235 35.14 -6.16 -16.95
C ARG A 235 34.17 -6.59 -15.83
N ILE A 236 33.11 -5.83 -15.66
CA ILE A 236 32.04 -6.15 -14.72
C ILE A 236 30.81 -6.56 -15.51
N GLU A 237 30.39 -7.78 -15.34
CA GLU A 237 29.22 -8.36 -16.00
C GLU A 237 28.11 -8.66 -15.00
N CYS A 238 26.86 -8.47 -15.43
CA CYS A 238 25.70 -9.00 -14.74
C CYS A 238 25.27 -10.30 -15.44
N PRO A 239 25.62 -11.48 -14.92
CA PRO A 239 25.25 -12.74 -15.53
C PRO A 239 23.75 -12.99 -15.41
N ASN A 240 23.19 -13.68 -16.38
CA ASN A 240 21.80 -14.17 -16.37
C ASN A 240 20.69 -13.12 -16.32
N ALA A 241 20.89 -11.98 -16.92
CA ALA A 241 19.84 -10.99 -17.04
C ALA A 241 18.80 -11.39 -18.10
N SER A 242 17.74 -12.06 -17.73
CA SER A 242 16.50 -12.05 -18.49
C SER A 242 15.83 -10.70 -18.29
N PHE A 243 16.02 -9.78 -19.23
CA PHE A 243 15.37 -8.47 -19.17
C PHE A 243 14.00 -8.55 -19.82
N PRO A 244 12.98 -7.87 -19.26
CA PRO A 244 11.83 -7.48 -20.05
C PRO A 244 12.32 -6.68 -21.27
N GLU A 245 11.73 -6.91 -22.44
CA GLU A 245 12.21 -6.38 -23.75
C GLU A 245 12.42 -4.86 -23.80
N ASP A 246 11.79 -4.13 -22.91
CA ASP A 246 11.81 -2.66 -22.83
C ASP A 246 12.82 -2.09 -21.82
N ILE A 247 13.54 -2.90 -21.08
CA ILE A 247 14.63 -2.45 -20.21
C ILE A 247 15.95 -2.59 -20.97
N LYS A 248 16.60 -1.47 -21.25
CA LYS A 248 17.93 -1.48 -21.85
C LYS A 248 18.85 -2.33 -20.98
N ARG A 249 19.46 -3.36 -21.57
CA ARG A 249 20.45 -4.21 -20.89
C ARG A 249 21.48 -3.33 -20.17
N PRO A 250 21.83 -3.62 -18.92
CA PRO A 250 22.91 -2.89 -18.25
C PRO A 250 24.16 -3.05 -19.10
N LYS A 251 24.73 -1.93 -19.49
CA LYS A 251 26.00 -1.94 -20.23
C LYS A 251 27.04 -2.60 -19.35
N ILE A 252 27.81 -3.49 -19.93
CA ILE A 252 29.06 -3.99 -19.34
C ILE A 252 29.91 -2.76 -19.01
N THR A 253 30.27 -2.62 -17.75
CA THR A 253 31.17 -1.53 -17.35
C THR A 253 32.58 -2.06 -17.46
N ILE A 254 33.31 -1.59 -18.45
CA ILE A 254 34.74 -1.83 -18.58
C ILE A 254 35.41 -0.68 -17.86
N LEU A 255 36.20 -1.01 -16.85
CA LEU A 255 37.08 -0.06 -16.18
C LEU A 255 38.49 -0.32 -16.73
N SER A 256 39.06 0.67 -17.34
CA SER A 256 40.46 0.64 -17.77
C SER A 256 41.28 1.53 -16.85
N PHE A 257 42.46 1.06 -16.50
CA PHE A 257 43.47 1.82 -15.75
C PHE A 257 44.85 1.47 -16.23
N THR A 258 45.74 2.42 -16.16
CA THR A 258 47.17 2.26 -16.49
C THR A 258 47.96 2.18 -15.20
N LEU A 259 48.98 1.32 -15.19
CA LEU A 259 49.93 1.17 -14.08
C LEU A 259 51.09 2.20 -14.15
N GLU A 260 50.89 3.31 -14.84
CA GLU A 260 51.97 4.25 -15.17
C GLU A 260 52.64 4.91 -13.97
N ASN A 261 51.98 5.02 -12.85
CA ASN A 261 52.59 5.56 -11.65
C ASN A 261 52.08 4.76 -10.46
N ALA A 262 52.80 3.71 -10.12
CA ALA A 262 52.54 3.05 -8.83
C ALA A 262 52.74 4.08 -7.72
N PRO A 263 51.74 4.39 -6.90
CA PRO A 263 51.91 5.35 -5.83
C PRO A 263 52.97 4.86 -4.85
N GLU A 264 53.84 5.77 -4.43
CA GLU A 264 54.94 5.48 -3.48
C GLU A 264 54.43 5.00 -2.09
N GLU A 265 53.16 5.12 -1.82
CA GLU A 265 52.56 4.65 -0.58
C GLU A 265 52.16 3.16 -0.65
N LEU A 266 53.12 2.34 -0.30
CA LEU A 266 52.94 0.92 -0.02
C LEU A 266 52.23 0.74 1.31
N SER A 267 50.97 0.40 1.32
CA SER A 267 50.37 -0.12 2.53
C SER A 267 50.83 -1.57 2.74
N ALA A 268 51.76 -1.79 3.65
CA ALA A 268 52.11 -3.12 4.13
C ALA A 268 50.92 -3.74 4.84
N VAL A 269 50.20 -4.61 4.17
CA VAL A 269 49.13 -5.41 4.79
C VAL A 269 49.28 -6.81 4.26
N ASP A 270 50.03 -7.61 4.95
CA ASP A 270 49.79 -9.01 5.16
C ASP A 270 50.94 -9.74 5.88
N SER A 271 50.62 -10.73 6.70
CA SER A 271 51.54 -11.63 7.40
C SER A 271 52.43 -12.48 6.49
N ASN A 272 52.39 -12.29 5.18
CA ASN A 272 53.10 -13.07 4.16
C ASN A 272 54.09 -12.24 3.29
N ASN A 273 54.55 -11.10 3.72
CA ASN A 273 55.53 -10.22 2.99
C ASN A 273 55.07 -9.79 1.59
N LEU A 274 53.77 -9.65 1.36
CA LEU A 274 53.26 -9.17 0.08
C LEU A 274 53.00 -7.67 0.14
N LYS A 275 53.67 -6.90 -0.72
CA LYS A 275 53.38 -5.49 -0.91
C LYS A 275 52.37 -5.32 -2.04
N PHE A 276 51.33 -4.50 -1.80
CA PHE A 276 50.26 -4.25 -2.77
C PHE A 276 50.12 -2.74 -3.02
N PHE A 277 49.86 -2.37 -4.26
CA PHE A 277 49.47 -1.01 -4.62
C PHE A 277 47.98 -0.82 -4.51
N ARG A 278 47.55 0.31 -3.98
CA ARG A 278 46.12 0.68 -3.94
C ARG A 278 45.81 1.56 -5.15
N VAL A 279 44.86 1.14 -5.98
CA VAL A 279 44.31 1.95 -7.07
C VAL A 279 43.02 2.58 -6.59
N GLU A 280 42.97 3.90 -6.46
CA GLU A 280 41.87 4.59 -5.80
C GLU A 280 40.75 5.04 -6.73
N GLU A 281 40.98 5.29 -7.99
CA GLU A 281 39.95 5.71 -8.95
C GLU A 281 40.01 4.87 -10.23
N PRO A 282 38.91 4.58 -10.85
CA PRO A 282 37.47 4.77 -10.61
C PRO A 282 36.80 3.64 -9.82
N LEU A 283 37.55 2.66 -9.32
CA LEU A 283 37.01 1.44 -8.69
C LEU A 283 36.45 1.68 -7.29
N THR A 284 36.90 2.74 -6.61
CA THR A 284 36.32 3.16 -5.32
C THR A 284 34.83 3.46 -5.42
N LYS A 285 34.33 3.97 -6.54
CA LYS A 285 32.90 4.18 -6.80
C LYS A 285 32.09 2.87 -6.82
N LEU A 286 32.77 1.75 -7.07
CA LEU A 286 32.18 0.41 -7.05
C LEU A 286 32.34 -0.28 -5.69
N GLY A 287 33.04 0.33 -4.74
CA GLY A 287 33.38 -0.28 -3.46
C GLY A 287 34.45 -1.36 -3.56
N LEU A 288 35.25 -1.35 -4.60
CA LEU A 288 36.34 -2.28 -4.82
C LEU A 288 37.70 -1.65 -4.53
N VAL A 289 38.58 -2.43 -3.93
CA VAL A 289 39.97 -2.12 -3.77
C VAL A 289 40.76 -3.16 -4.56
N LEU A 290 41.53 -2.70 -5.56
CA LEU A 290 42.50 -3.52 -6.28
C LEU A 290 43.87 -3.27 -5.68
N ARG A 291 44.55 -4.36 -5.35
CA ARG A 291 45.93 -4.32 -4.88
C ARG A 291 46.78 -5.22 -5.78
N PHE A 292 47.91 -4.68 -6.24
CA PHE A 292 48.87 -5.39 -7.06
C PHE A 292 50.04 -5.80 -6.20
N ARG A 293 50.59 -6.99 -6.47
CA ARG A 293 51.80 -7.46 -5.79
C ARG A 293 53.04 -6.77 -6.42
N GLU A 294 53.81 -6.10 -5.58
CA GLU A 294 54.98 -5.31 -6.04
C GLU A 294 56.06 -6.16 -6.75
N SER A 295 56.25 -7.39 -6.27
CA SER A 295 57.26 -8.30 -6.85
C SER A 295 56.73 -9.10 -8.04
N ASN A 296 55.45 -9.01 -8.34
CA ASN A 296 54.80 -9.81 -9.37
C ASN A 296 53.53 -9.11 -9.87
N VAL A 297 53.64 -8.30 -10.90
CA VAL A 297 52.56 -7.50 -11.48
C VAL A 297 51.40 -8.35 -12.02
N HIS A 298 51.54 -9.68 -11.98
CA HIS A 298 50.55 -10.63 -12.49
C HIS A 298 49.49 -11.02 -11.46
N GLU A 299 49.63 -10.57 -10.23
CA GLU A 299 48.68 -10.91 -9.16
C GLU A 299 47.91 -9.67 -8.73
N ILE A 300 46.57 -9.74 -8.84
CA ILE A 300 45.64 -8.70 -8.42
C ILE A 300 44.80 -9.22 -7.29
N LEU A 301 44.88 -8.59 -6.14
CA LEU A 301 43.97 -8.87 -5.02
C LEU A 301 42.78 -7.93 -5.10
N VAL A 302 41.60 -8.50 -5.20
CA VAL A 302 40.35 -7.77 -5.20
C VAL A 302 39.69 -7.92 -3.82
N SER A 303 39.45 -6.81 -3.15
CA SER A 303 38.73 -6.76 -1.89
C SER A 303 37.59 -5.77 -1.94
N SER A 304 36.55 -5.97 -1.13
CA SER A 304 35.40 -5.05 -0.99
C SER A 304 35.60 -4.14 0.22
N PHE A 305 35.20 -2.87 0.09
CA PHE A 305 35.16 -1.93 1.23
C PHE A 305 34.08 -2.29 2.26
N LEU A 306 33.18 -3.23 1.93
CA LEU A 306 32.01 -3.55 2.77
C LEU A 306 32.33 -4.46 3.95
N GLY A 307 33.61 -4.80 4.19
CA GLY A 307 34.06 -5.49 5.41
C GLY A 307 33.51 -6.90 5.59
N GLU A 308 33.00 -7.53 4.53
CA GLU A 308 32.36 -8.83 4.61
C GLU A 308 33.32 -9.99 4.27
N THR A 309 33.03 -11.14 4.85
CA THR A 309 33.81 -12.36 4.82
C THR A 309 34.18 -12.87 3.41
N PRO A 310 35.25 -13.61 3.34
CA PRO A 310 36.13 -13.79 2.17
C PRO A 310 35.58 -14.65 1.04
N ASP A 311 34.42 -15.27 1.18
CA ASP A 311 33.91 -16.24 0.20
C ASP A 311 33.24 -15.61 -1.04
N SER A 312 32.98 -14.32 -1.01
CA SER A 312 32.45 -13.59 -2.15
C SER A 312 33.01 -12.17 -2.19
N VAL A 313 33.78 -11.84 -3.21
CA VAL A 313 34.11 -10.44 -3.49
C VAL A 313 32.83 -9.75 -3.89
N ARG A 314 32.18 -9.11 -2.93
CA ARG A 314 31.02 -8.29 -3.20
C ARG A 314 31.49 -6.90 -3.59
N PHE A 315 31.01 -6.41 -4.69
CA PHE A 315 31.22 -5.03 -5.10
C PHE A 315 29.88 -4.35 -5.33
N ARG A 316 29.88 -3.04 -5.16
CA ARG A 316 28.65 -2.28 -5.35
C ARG A 316 28.38 -2.14 -6.84
N CYS A 317 27.43 -2.90 -7.35
CA CYS A 317 26.99 -2.76 -8.74
C CYS A 317 26.58 -1.31 -9.02
N PRO A 318 27.14 -0.63 -10.04
CA PRO A 318 26.81 0.76 -10.37
C PRO A 318 25.36 0.93 -10.83
N LYS A 319 24.72 -0.17 -11.23
CA LYS A 319 23.31 -0.23 -11.64
C LYS A 319 22.38 -0.57 -10.49
N LEU A 320 22.91 -1.00 -9.34
CA LEU A 320 22.09 -1.32 -8.18
C LEU A 320 21.41 -0.05 -7.66
N PRO A 321 20.08 -0.04 -7.55
CA PRO A 321 19.37 1.10 -6.99
C PRO A 321 19.71 1.27 -5.50
N TYR A 322 19.64 2.51 -5.02
CA TYR A 322 19.82 2.79 -3.59
C TYR A 322 18.69 2.21 -2.71
N ASP A 323 17.54 1.97 -3.30
CA ASP A 323 16.43 1.32 -2.65
C ASP A 323 16.29 -0.09 -3.21
N ARG A 324 16.66 -1.09 -2.40
CA ARG A 324 16.70 -2.49 -2.81
C ARG A 324 15.35 -3.17 -2.70
N ASP A 325 14.42 -2.61 -1.94
CA ASP A 325 13.09 -3.17 -1.74
C ASP A 325 12.10 -2.69 -2.82
N ALA A 326 12.37 -1.51 -3.39
CA ALA A 326 11.53 -0.95 -4.45
C ALA A 326 11.63 -1.75 -5.75
N ARG A 327 10.51 -1.88 -6.47
CA ARG A 327 10.40 -2.56 -7.76
C ARG A 327 9.62 -1.71 -8.75
N ILE A 328 9.74 -2.03 -10.04
CA ILE A 328 8.98 -1.36 -11.10
C ILE A 328 7.58 -1.94 -11.16
N GLY A 329 6.61 -1.18 -10.69
CA GLY A 329 5.19 -1.42 -10.94
C GLY A 329 4.75 -0.76 -12.24
N VAL A 330 3.70 -1.30 -12.85
CA VAL A 330 3.11 -0.78 -14.09
C VAL A 330 1.65 -0.46 -13.86
N ARG A 331 1.24 0.75 -14.25
CA ARG A 331 -0.18 1.16 -14.24
C ARG A 331 -0.56 1.83 -15.54
N ARG A 332 -1.84 1.89 -15.85
CA ARG A 332 -2.36 2.74 -16.92
C ARG A 332 -2.20 4.20 -16.54
N LYS A 333 -1.85 5.06 -17.50
CA LYS A 333 -1.77 6.50 -17.25
C LYS A 333 -3.16 7.07 -17.05
N PRO A 334 -3.42 7.86 -15.98
CA PRO A 334 -4.73 8.49 -15.78
C PRO A 334 -5.15 9.39 -16.95
N SER A 335 -4.19 10.11 -17.55
CA SER A 335 -4.43 11.02 -18.69
C SER A 335 -4.61 10.30 -20.03
N ASN A 336 -4.18 9.04 -20.16
CA ASN A 336 -4.29 8.25 -21.39
C ASN A 336 -4.29 6.76 -21.06
N PRO A 337 -5.47 6.12 -20.93
CA PRO A 337 -5.59 4.71 -20.53
C PRO A 337 -4.93 3.70 -21.49
N ASP A 338 -4.66 4.10 -22.72
CA ASP A 338 -3.97 3.25 -23.72
C ASP A 338 -2.45 3.19 -23.48
N LYS A 339 -1.92 4.10 -22.67
CA LYS A 339 -0.50 4.15 -22.31
C LYS A 339 -0.28 3.66 -20.89
N THR A 340 0.82 2.93 -20.71
CA THR A 340 1.28 2.50 -19.39
C THR A 340 2.34 3.44 -18.84
N GLU A 341 2.37 3.54 -17.52
CA GLU A 341 3.39 4.25 -16.75
C GLU A 341 4.12 3.25 -15.85
N LYS A 342 5.45 3.35 -15.83
CA LYS A 342 6.33 2.55 -14.99
C LYS A 342 6.74 3.37 -13.77
N ILE A 343 6.46 2.87 -12.58
CA ILE A 343 6.81 3.52 -11.31
C ILE A 343 7.78 2.62 -10.56
N PHE A 344 8.99 3.13 -10.30
CA PHE A 344 9.94 2.46 -9.42
C PHE A 344 9.60 2.81 -7.97
N GLY A 345 9.02 1.86 -7.23
CA GLY A 345 8.53 2.12 -5.89
C GLY A 345 7.78 0.94 -5.27
N TYR A 346 6.67 1.27 -4.66
CA TYR A 346 5.86 0.40 -3.82
C TYR A 346 4.39 0.46 -4.21
N ASN A 347 3.64 -0.52 -3.70
CA ASN A 347 2.20 -0.57 -3.84
C ASN A 347 1.57 -0.67 -2.45
N ALA A 348 0.74 0.31 -2.09
CA ALA A 348 -0.05 0.29 -0.87
C ALA A 348 -1.42 -0.35 -1.19
N ILE A 349 -1.73 -1.45 -0.54
CA ILE A 349 -3.01 -2.15 -0.65
C ILE A 349 -3.86 -1.71 0.53
N ILE A 350 -5.01 -1.11 0.23
CA ILE A 350 -5.85 -0.45 1.22
C ILE A 350 -7.23 -1.11 1.25
N ALA A 351 -7.65 -1.50 2.44
CA ALA A 351 -9.02 -1.93 2.70
C ALA A 351 -9.87 -0.71 3.09
N THR A 352 -10.97 -0.50 2.38
CA THR A 352 -11.88 0.63 2.55
C THR A 352 -13.27 0.10 2.90
N ALA A 353 -13.79 0.45 4.08
CA ALA A 353 -15.17 0.24 4.45
C ALA A 353 -16.07 1.26 3.72
N ILE A 354 -17.18 0.78 3.17
CA ILE A 354 -18.16 1.61 2.46
C ILE A 354 -19.42 1.63 3.28
N GLU A 355 -19.85 2.83 3.66
CA GLU A 355 -20.99 3.07 4.53
C GLU A 355 -22.11 3.81 3.75
N PRO A 356 -22.95 3.09 2.98
CA PRO A 356 -23.93 3.72 2.10
C PRO A 356 -24.98 4.55 2.85
N HIS A 357 -25.26 4.19 4.10
CA HIS A 357 -26.21 4.88 4.96
C HIS A 357 -25.69 6.24 5.48
N LEU A 358 -24.38 6.47 5.42
CA LEU A 358 -23.75 7.76 5.71
C LEU A 358 -23.28 8.46 4.45
N GLY A 359 -23.14 7.74 3.33
CA GLY A 359 -22.57 8.26 2.08
C GLY A 359 -21.07 8.50 2.15
N ILE A 360 -20.36 7.76 3.01
CA ILE A 360 -18.89 7.88 3.19
C ILE A 360 -18.17 6.56 2.97
N GLU A 361 -16.90 6.65 2.72
CA GLU A 361 -15.95 5.54 2.68
C GLU A 361 -14.77 5.82 3.61
N LEU A 362 -14.35 4.81 4.37
CA LEU A 362 -13.33 4.94 5.41
C LEU A 362 -12.24 3.88 5.24
N PRO A 363 -10.96 4.27 5.10
CA PRO A 363 -9.87 3.30 5.06
C PRO A 363 -9.65 2.70 6.45
N ILE A 364 -9.59 1.36 6.53
CA ILE A 364 -9.55 0.61 7.79
C ILE A 364 -8.31 -0.28 7.94
N GLY A 365 -7.50 -0.44 6.91
CA GLY A 365 -6.30 -1.25 6.94
C GLY A 365 -5.41 -1.03 5.73
N CYS A 366 -4.12 -1.34 5.87
CA CYS A 366 -3.15 -1.17 4.80
C CYS A 366 -1.99 -2.14 4.91
N ILE A 367 -1.60 -2.75 3.78
CA ILE A 367 -0.34 -3.48 3.62
C ILE A 367 0.42 -2.87 2.44
N THR A 368 1.71 -2.63 2.61
CA THR A 368 2.58 -2.12 1.53
C THR A 368 3.50 -3.24 1.02
N ILE A 369 3.58 -3.37 -0.29
CA ILE A 369 4.41 -4.35 -0.98
C ILE A 369 5.32 -3.68 -2.02
N ALA A 370 6.29 -4.41 -2.55
CA ALA A 370 7.09 -3.94 -3.68
C ALA A 370 6.23 -3.69 -4.92
N GLY A 371 6.59 -2.70 -5.76
CA GLY A 371 5.74 -2.24 -6.86
C GLY A 371 5.34 -3.30 -7.90
N ASN A 372 6.12 -4.38 -8.06
CA ASN A 372 5.81 -5.49 -8.96
C ASN A 372 5.24 -6.73 -8.26
N ALA A 373 5.06 -6.68 -6.94
CA ALA A 373 4.53 -7.83 -6.21
C ALA A 373 3.05 -8.05 -6.53
N GLN A 374 2.62 -9.29 -6.47
CA GLN A 374 1.26 -9.69 -6.81
C GLN A 374 0.28 -9.25 -5.71
N GLU A 375 -0.65 -8.38 -6.05
CA GLU A 375 -1.65 -7.83 -5.14
C GLU A 375 -2.60 -8.91 -4.59
N GLY A 376 -2.98 -9.89 -5.43
CA GLY A 376 -3.90 -10.95 -5.05
C GLY A 376 -3.51 -11.73 -3.79
N ASN A 377 -2.20 -11.85 -3.52
CA ASN A 377 -1.68 -12.55 -2.35
C ASN A 377 -1.76 -11.73 -1.05
N THR A 378 -2.09 -10.44 -1.13
CA THR A 378 -2.13 -9.55 0.04
C THR A 378 -3.53 -9.45 0.65
N PHE A 379 -4.56 -9.87 -0.06
CA PHE A 379 -5.94 -9.75 0.38
C PHE A 379 -6.20 -10.48 1.70
N ILE A 380 -5.86 -11.77 1.76
CA ILE A 380 -6.06 -12.59 2.96
C ILE A 380 -5.25 -12.05 4.15
N PRO A 381 -3.93 -11.80 4.05
CA PRO A 381 -3.15 -11.22 5.15
C PRO A 381 -3.72 -9.88 5.66
N LEU A 382 -4.15 -8.98 4.77
CA LEU A 382 -4.74 -7.71 5.15
C LEU A 382 -6.06 -7.90 5.90
N HIS A 383 -6.91 -8.81 5.42
CA HIS A 383 -8.19 -9.07 6.04
C HIS A 383 -8.03 -9.77 7.40
N GLU A 384 -7.11 -10.73 7.53
CA GLU A 384 -6.78 -11.36 8.80
C GLU A 384 -6.18 -10.36 9.81
N GLN A 385 -5.40 -9.39 9.34
CA GLN A 385 -4.91 -8.29 10.16
C GLN A 385 -6.09 -7.49 10.74
N ILE A 386 -7.03 -7.07 9.90
CA ILE A 386 -8.23 -6.32 10.34
C ILE A 386 -9.05 -7.15 11.34
N ARG A 387 -9.31 -8.43 11.05
CA ARG A 387 -10.06 -9.33 11.94
C ARG A 387 -9.40 -9.55 13.29
N ARG A 388 -8.07 -9.53 13.35
CA ARG A 388 -7.32 -9.66 14.63
C ARG A 388 -7.72 -8.57 15.62
N PHE A 389 -8.03 -7.37 15.14
CA PHE A 389 -8.36 -6.23 15.97
C PHE A 389 -9.88 -6.01 16.13
N HIS A 390 -10.68 -6.31 15.10
CA HIS A 390 -12.07 -5.89 15.04
C HIS A 390 -13.09 -7.04 15.03
N CYS A 391 -12.68 -8.30 14.87
CA CYS A 391 -13.53 -9.51 14.89
C CYS A 391 -14.78 -9.44 13.99
N ILE A 392 -14.71 -8.70 12.88
CA ILE A 392 -15.85 -8.43 12.00
C ILE A 392 -15.55 -8.92 10.59
N ASP A 393 -16.54 -9.55 9.96
CA ASP A 393 -16.47 -10.01 8.58
C ASP A 393 -17.47 -9.22 7.72
N PRO A 394 -17.02 -8.56 6.65
CA PRO A 394 -17.92 -7.92 5.68
C PRO A 394 -18.87 -8.92 5.03
N ARG A 395 -20.07 -8.47 4.67
CA ARG A 395 -21.01 -9.27 3.88
C ARG A 395 -20.65 -9.35 2.40
N ILE A 396 -19.96 -8.31 1.92
CA ILE A 396 -19.51 -8.21 0.52
C ILE A 396 -18.06 -7.74 0.48
N HIS A 397 -17.25 -8.42 -0.33
CA HIS A 397 -15.92 -7.96 -0.73
C HIS A 397 -15.92 -7.57 -2.21
N LEU A 398 -15.52 -6.33 -2.49
CA LEU A 398 -15.41 -5.75 -3.82
C LEU A 398 -13.93 -5.70 -4.22
N LEU A 399 -13.56 -6.49 -5.22
CA LEU A 399 -12.17 -6.67 -5.62
C LEU A 399 -12.04 -6.57 -7.15
N ASP A 400 -10.90 -6.04 -7.63
CA ASP A 400 -10.60 -6.02 -9.05
C ASP A 400 -10.08 -7.37 -9.56
N ALA A 401 -9.85 -7.46 -10.88
CA ALA A 401 -9.38 -8.66 -11.54
C ALA A 401 -7.97 -9.14 -11.11
N LYS A 402 -7.20 -8.34 -10.40
CA LYS A 402 -5.90 -8.74 -9.85
C LYS A 402 -6.05 -9.72 -8.68
N TYR A 403 -7.19 -9.69 -8.03
CA TYR A 403 -7.53 -10.57 -6.91
C TYR A 403 -8.26 -11.86 -7.34
N ASP A 404 -8.44 -12.09 -8.65
CA ASP A 404 -9.12 -13.27 -9.19
C ASP A 404 -8.29 -14.56 -9.04
N GLU A 405 -8.07 -14.96 -7.78
CA GLU A 405 -7.39 -16.17 -7.36
C GLU A 405 -8.32 -17.06 -6.53
N LEU A 406 -8.31 -18.38 -6.76
CA LEU A 406 -9.25 -19.33 -6.14
C LEU A 406 -9.30 -19.17 -4.62
N HIS A 407 -8.14 -19.07 -3.97
CA HIS A 407 -8.04 -18.97 -2.52
C HIS A 407 -8.76 -17.74 -1.94
N ASN A 408 -8.84 -16.63 -2.68
CA ASN A 408 -9.58 -15.44 -2.26
C ASN A 408 -11.09 -15.69 -2.23
N TYR A 409 -11.64 -16.39 -3.24
CA TYR A 409 -13.07 -16.77 -3.25
C TYR A 409 -13.40 -17.73 -2.11
N GLU A 410 -12.56 -18.73 -1.88
CA GLU A 410 -12.74 -19.71 -0.82
C GLU A 410 -12.69 -19.06 0.56
N PHE A 411 -11.74 -18.15 0.77
CA PHE A 411 -11.61 -17.40 2.00
C PHE A 411 -12.86 -16.57 2.31
N VAL A 412 -13.35 -15.77 1.34
CA VAL A 412 -14.53 -14.93 1.50
C VAL A 412 -15.79 -15.78 1.77
N ARG A 413 -16.00 -16.86 1.00
CA ARG A 413 -17.15 -17.76 1.18
C ARG A 413 -17.13 -18.49 2.51
N LYS A 414 -15.95 -18.88 2.99
CA LYS A 414 -15.79 -19.52 4.30
C LYS A 414 -16.28 -18.62 5.44
N GLN A 415 -16.23 -17.31 5.24
CA GLN A 415 -16.76 -16.32 6.19
C GLN A 415 -18.24 -16.04 6.00
N GLY A 416 -18.92 -16.71 5.06
CA GLY A 416 -20.32 -16.43 4.74
C GLY A 416 -20.54 -15.16 3.92
N ALA A 417 -19.48 -14.56 3.39
CA ALA A 417 -19.52 -13.34 2.60
C ALA A 417 -19.60 -13.63 1.08
N ILE A 418 -19.95 -12.60 0.31
CA ILE A 418 -20.07 -12.67 -1.14
C ILE A 418 -18.84 -12.03 -1.80
N PRO A 419 -18.04 -12.80 -2.57
CA PRO A 419 -16.93 -12.26 -3.34
C PRO A 419 -17.42 -11.64 -4.65
N LEU A 420 -17.37 -10.32 -4.78
CA LEU A 420 -17.61 -9.62 -6.04
C LEU A 420 -16.25 -9.24 -6.67
N ILE A 421 -15.66 -10.20 -7.35
CA ILE A 421 -14.34 -10.08 -7.97
C ILE A 421 -14.51 -10.08 -9.50
N ASP A 422 -13.83 -9.15 -10.18
CA ASP A 422 -13.79 -9.18 -11.65
C ASP A 422 -13.05 -10.40 -12.16
N TYR A 423 -13.55 -10.98 -13.25
CA TYR A 423 -12.89 -12.13 -13.87
C TYR A 423 -11.65 -11.71 -14.65
N ASN A 424 -10.51 -12.33 -14.34
CA ASN A 424 -9.28 -12.17 -15.08
C ASN A 424 -9.13 -13.30 -16.10
N PRO A 425 -9.24 -13.02 -17.41
CA PRO A 425 -9.11 -14.06 -18.46
C PRO A 425 -7.66 -14.58 -18.61
N ARG A 426 -6.65 -13.98 -17.95
CA ARG A 426 -5.24 -14.42 -17.97
C ARG A 426 -4.72 -14.64 -19.40
N ASN A 427 -4.91 -13.64 -20.27
CA ASN A 427 -4.55 -13.68 -21.69
C ASN A 427 -5.32 -14.72 -22.53
N GLU A 428 -6.42 -15.28 -22.04
CA GLU A 428 -7.30 -16.10 -22.85
C GLU A 428 -7.88 -15.28 -24.01
N LYS A 429 -7.52 -15.61 -25.25
CA LYS A 429 -8.22 -15.13 -26.45
C LYS A 429 -9.52 -15.92 -26.56
N LEU A 430 -10.58 -15.42 -25.94
CA LEU A 430 -11.87 -16.09 -25.90
C LEU A 430 -12.66 -15.77 -27.18
N VAL A 431 -12.43 -16.53 -28.22
CA VAL A 431 -13.32 -16.58 -29.40
C VAL A 431 -14.54 -17.46 -29.10
N ARG A 432 -15.62 -17.29 -29.86
CA ARG A 432 -16.91 -17.97 -29.61
C ARG A 432 -16.76 -19.49 -29.55
N GLU A 433 -15.97 -20.07 -30.42
CA GLU A 433 -15.72 -21.52 -30.49
C GLU A 433 -15.04 -22.04 -29.23
N ALA A 434 -14.06 -21.32 -28.72
CA ALA A 434 -13.38 -21.66 -27.49
C ALA A 434 -14.31 -21.52 -26.26
N LEU A 435 -15.19 -20.53 -26.23
CA LEU A 435 -16.22 -20.38 -25.19
C LEU A 435 -17.21 -21.55 -25.22
N LEU A 436 -17.67 -21.96 -26.42
CA LEU A 436 -18.56 -23.09 -26.56
C LEU A 436 -17.91 -24.39 -26.08
N GLN A 437 -16.65 -24.64 -26.44
CA GLN A 437 -15.89 -25.81 -25.97
C GLN A 437 -15.74 -25.80 -24.45
N ARG A 438 -15.59 -24.63 -23.86
CA ARG A 438 -15.52 -24.43 -22.43
C ARG A 438 -16.88 -24.64 -21.72
N GLY A 439 -17.99 -24.48 -22.43
CA GLY A 439 -19.35 -24.63 -21.96
C GLY A 439 -19.90 -23.46 -21.16
N TYR A 440 -19.15 -22.34 -21.06
CA TYR A 440 -19.55 -21.12 -20.36
C TYR A 440 -18.99 -19.89 -21.06
N ASP A 441 -19.74 -18.80 -21.07
CA ASP A 441 -19.25 -17.49 -21.54
C ASP A 441 -18.33 -16.82 -20.50
N ARG A 442 -17.90 -15.57 -20.81
CA ARG A 442 -17.05 -14.76 -19.92
C ARG A 442 -17.69 -14.43 -18.56
N ASN A 443 -19.02 -14.37 -18.52
CA ASN A 443 -19.78 -14.08 -17.32
C ASN A 443 -20.04 -15.34 -16.47
N GLY A 444 -19.65 -16.51 -16.97
CA GLY A 444 -19.95 -17.79 -16.34
C GLY A 444 -21.33 -18.34 -16.70
N TRP A 445 -21.96 -17.83 -17.77
CA TRP A 445 -23.27 -18.31 -18.18
C TRP A 445 -23.12 -19.54 -19.08
N PRO A 446 -23.81 -20.65 -18.79
CA PRO A 446 -23.73 -21.85 -19.60
C PRO A 446 -24.43 -21.65 -20.94
N PHE A 447 -24.01 -22.39 -21.94
CA PHE A 447 -24.68 -22.43 -23.24
C PHE A 447 -25.79 -23.49 -23.25
N VAL A 448 -26.86 -23.18 -23.99
CA VAL A 448 -27.92 -24.16 -24.29
C VAL A 448 -27.35 -25.16 -25.30
N SER A 449 -27.36 -26.46 -24.99
CA SER A 449 -26.83 -27.50 -25.84
C SER A 449 -27.48 -27.58 -27.23
N TYR A 450 -28.75 -27.22 -27.36
CA TYR A 450 -29.51 -27.30 -28.61
C TYR A 450 -29.23 -26.14 -29.59
N CYS A 451 -29.08 -24.91 -29.10
CA CYS A 451 -28.94 -23.72 -29.97
C CYS A 451 -27.65 -22.92 -29.77
N ASN A 452 -26.76 -23.37 -28.89
CA ASN A 452 -25.49 -22.72 -28.59
C ASN A 452 -25.60 -21.21 -28.24
N LEU A 453 -26.71 -20.81 -27.62
CA LEU A 453 -26.90 -19.48 -27.08
C LEU A 453 -26.62 -19.49 -25.57
N PRO A 454 -26.03 -18.42 -25.02
CA PRO A 454 -25.79 -18.34 -23.59
C PRO A 454 -27.12 -18.25 -22.82
N MET A 455 -27.24 -19.01 -21.75
CA MET A 455 -28.36 -18.92 -20.81
C MET A 455 -28.19 -17.68 -19.94
N ARG A 456 -29.29 -17.24 -19.32
CA ARG A 456 -29.24 -16.12 -18.37
C ARG A 456 -29.49 -16.60 -16.93
N PRO A 457 -28.84 -15.98 -15.94
CA PRO A 457 -29.10 -16.27 -14.53
C PRO A 457 -30.57 -16.05 -14.19
N ASN A 458 -31.16 -16.98 -13.43
CA ASN A 458 -32.57 -16.96 -13.02
C ASN A 458 -32.74 -17.06 -11.49
N GLY A 459 -31.67 -17.10 -10.74
CA GLY A 459 -31.68 -17.14 -9.29
C GLY A 459 -30.50 -17.90 -8.72
N PHE A 460 -30.35 -17.77 -7.39
CA PHE A 460 -29.36 -18.48 -6.60
C PHE A 460 -30.04 -19.21 -5.44
N ASP A 461 -29.81 -20.51 -5.36
CA ASP A 461 -30.27 -21.37 -4.28
C ASP A 461 -29.19 -21.40 -3.19
N VAL A 462 -29.43 -20.69 -2.09
CA VAL A 462 -28.48 -20.55 -0.98
C VAL A 462 -28.22 -21.90 -0.29
N ALA A 463 -29.26 -22.70 -0.10
CA ALA A 463 -29.14 -23.98 0.62
C ALA A 463 -28.32 -25.00 -0.19
N ALA A 464 -28.53 -25.06 -1.50
CA ALA A 464 -27.80 -25.97 -2.39
C ALA A 464 -26.54 -25.36 -3.03
N GLN A 465 -26.19 -24.10 -2.71
CA GLN A 465 -25.05 -23.35 -3.25
C GLN A 465 -24.94 -23.49 -4.78
N ARG A 466 -26.05 -23.27 -5.49
CA ARG A 466 -26.14 -23.43 -6.95
C ARG A 466 -26.88 -22.27 -7.61
N LEU A 467 -26.43 -21.93 -8.81
CA LEU A 467 -27.08 -20.99 -9.70
C LEU A 467 -28.10 -21.69 -10.59
N SER A 468 -29.25 -21.06 -10.76
CA SER A 468 -30.25 -21.42 -11.76
C SER A 468 -30.02 -20.58 -13.02
N PHE A 469 -30.07 -21.23 -14.16
CA PHE A 469 -29.97 -20.57 -15.47
C PHE A 469 -31.14 -20.99 -16.35
N SER A 470 -31.67 -20.05 -17.13
CA SER A 470 -32.74 -20.30 -18.10
C SER A 470 -32.43 -19.63 -19.43
N CYS A 471 -32.85 -20.23 -20.54
CA CYS A 471 -32.61 -19.64 -21.85
C CYS A 471 -33.55 -18.48 -22.17
N PHE A 472 -34.67 -18.34 -21.44
CA PHE A 472 -35.69 -17.32 -21.64
C PHE A 472 -36.14 -17.16 -23.10
N LYS A 473 -36.00 -18.25 -23.90
CA LYS A 473 -36.36 -18.29 -25.31
C LYS A 473 -35.71 -17.14 -26.12
N GLN A 474 -34.45 -16.81 -25.83
CA GLN A 474 -33.75 -15.71 -26.51
C GLN A 474 -33.69 -15.91 -28.03
N CYS A 475 -33.65 -17.17 -28.48
CA CYS A 475 -33.70 -17.56 -29.89
C CYS A 475 -34.98 -17.06 -30.58
N ALA A 476 -36.10 -16.94 -29.90
CA ALA A 476 -37.35 -16.42 -30.45
C ALA A 476 -37.27 -14.95 -30.89
N LYS A 477 -36.32 -14.20 -30.32
CA LYS A 477 -36.09 -12.78 -30.59
C LYS A 477 -34.90 -12.54 -31.53
N SER A 478 -34.31 -13.58 -32.06
CA SER A 478 -33.15 -13.48 -32.96
C SER A 478 -33.58 -12.93 -34.32
N LYS A 479 -32.71 -12.11 -34.92
CA LYS A 479 -32.85 -11.69 -36.31
C LYS A 479 -32.21 -12.66 -37.30
N ASP A 480 -31.48 -13.66 -36.79
CA ASP A 480 -30.82 -14.69 -37.59
C ASP A 480 -31.85 -15.78 -37.95
N PRO A 481 -32.14 -16.02 -39.26
CA PRO A 481 -33.08 -17.03 -39.72
C PRO A 481 -32.76 -18.42 -39.19
N THR A 482 -31.47 -18.78 -39.12
CA THR A 482 -31.01 -20.09 -38.65
C THR A 482 -31.39 -20.32 -37.17
N ILE A 483 -31.22 -19.28 -36.34
CA ILE A 483 -31.59 -19.34 -34.93
C ILE A 483 -33.11 -19.39 -34.76
N LEU A 484 -33.88 -18.69 -35.59
CA LEU A 484 -35.35 -18.75 -35.60
C LEU A 484 -35.88 -20.12 -35.99
N GLU A 485 -35.22 -20.78 -36.91
CA GLU A 485 -35.56 -22.15 -37.27
C GLU A 485 -35.29 -23.13 -36.12
N LEU A 486 -34.14 -23.03 -35.48
CA LEU A 486 -33.84 -23.76 -34.23
C LEU A 486 -34.92 -23.52 -33.16
N TYR A 487 -35.43 -22.31 -33.04
CA TYR A 487 -36.52 -22.01 -32.09
C TYR A 487 -37.82 -22.75 -32.49
N ARG A 488 -38.19 -22.79 -33.77
CA ARG A 488 -39.41 -23.46 -34.24
C ARG A 488 -39.39 -24.96 -33.91
N ASN A 489 -38.23 -25.56 -33.96
CA ASN A 489 -37.99 -26.99 -33.71
C ASN A 489 -37.54 -27.30 -32.29
N CYS A 490 -37.50 -26.29 -31.39
CA CYS A 490 -36.94 -26.46 -30.05
C CYS A 490 -37.86 -27.32 -29.14
N PRO A 491 -37.35 -28.38 -28.53
CA PRO A 491 -38.13 -29.28 -27.65
C PRO A 491 -38.61 -28.57 -26.37
N HIS A 492 -38.01 -27.41 -26.03
CA HIS A 492 -38.33 -26.64 -24.84
C HIS A 492 -39.24 -25.43 -25.16
N ARG A 493 -39.76 -25.30 -26.37
CA ARG A 493 -40.54 -24.14 -26.83
C ARG A 493 -41.82 -23.91 -25.96
N THR A 494 -42.45 -24.96 -25.52
CA THR A 494 -43.69 -24.90 -24.70
C THR A 494 -43.45 -24.55 -23.25
N LYS A 495 -42.25 -24.77 -22.70
CA LYS A 495 -41.92 -24.46 -21.31
C LYS A 495 -41.86 -22.94 -21.11
N LEU A 496 -42.36 -22.40 -19.99
CA LEU A 496 -42.44 -20.97 -19.71
C LEU A 496 -41.06 -20.25 -19.87
N LEU A 497 -40.04 -20.76 -19.25
CA LEU A 497 -38.67 -20.19 -19.28
C LEU A 497 -37.76 -20.84 -20.31
N GLY A 498 -38.29 -21.79 -21.11
CA GLY A 498 -37.51 -22.61 -22.03
C GLY A 498 -36.66 -23.66 -21.32
N PHE A 499 -35.44 -23.90 -21.80
CA PHE A 499 -34.49 -24.80 -21.13
C PHE A 499 -33.92 -24.16 -19.86
N SER A 500 -33.91 -24.90 -18.77
CA SER A 500 -33.36 -24.47 -17.47
C SER A 500 -32.38 -25.51 -16.94
N THR A 501 -31.33 -25.05 -16.25
CA THR A 501 -30.33 -25.89 -15.61
C THR A 501 -29.87 -25.28 -14.29
N HIS A 502 -29.34 -26.13 -13.41
CA HIS A 502 -28.76 -25.71 -12.13
C HIS A 502 -27.28 -26.06 -12.11
N VAL A 503 -26.44 -25.13 -11.74
CA VAL A 503 -24.98 -25.32 -11.71
C VAL A 503 -24.45 -24.98 -10.32
N PRO A 504 -23.86 -25.96 -9.59
CA PRO A 504 -23.21 -25.67 -8.32
C PRO A 504 -22.03 -24.72 -8.49
N ILE A 505 -21.88 -23.75 -7.57
CA ILE A 505 -20.73 -22.81 -7.57
C ILE A 505 -19.40 -23.56 -7.48
N ALA A 506 -19.35 -24.63 -6.68
CA ALA A 506 -18.16 -25.45 -6.50
C ALA A 506 -17.59 -26.03 -7.81
N LYS A 507 -18.43 -26.17 -8.86
CA LYS A 507 -17.97 -26.65 -10.17
C LYS A 507 -16.97 -25.71 -10.84
N ARG A 508 -17.14 -24.39 -10.66
CA ARG A 508 -16.25 -23.35 -11.19
C ARG A 508 -16.26 -22.11 -10.27
N PRO A 509 -15.65 -22.18 -9.09
CA PRO A 509 -15.83 -21.19 -8.01
C PRO A 509 -15.33 -19.78 -8.34
N ARG A 510 -14.38 -19.64 -9.28
CA ARG A 510 -13.93 -18.31 -9.77
C ARG A 510 -14.90 -17.72 -10.79
N LEU A 511 -15.54 -18.54 -11.60
CA LEU A 511 -16.38 -18.10 -12.70
C LEU A 511 -17.83 -17.89 -12.26
N LEU A 512 -18.34 -18.78 -11.41
CA LEU A 512 -19.72 -18.74 -10.90
C LEU A 512 -19.76 -18.00 -9.57
N LEU A 513 -20.53 -16.93 -9.53
CA LEU A 513 -20.71 -16.09 -8.33
C LEU A 513 -22.18 -16.12 -7.88
N GLU A 514 -22.40 -15.97 -6.59
CA GLU A 514 -23.72 -15.84 -5.96
C GLU A 514 -24.55 -14.71 -6.62
N ILE A 515 -23.87 -13.65 -7.01
CA ILE A 515 -24.39 -12.56 -7.85
C ILE A 515 -23.66 -12.63 -9.19
N PRO A 516 -24.26 -13.19 -10.23
CA PRO A 516 -23.57 -13.47 -11.47
C PRO A 516 -23.09 -12.22 -12.19
N ARG A 517 -21.86 -12.27 -12.69
CA ARG A 517 -21.29 -11.23 -13.58
C ARG A 517 -22.19 -11.02 -14.80
N GLY A 518 -22.19 -9.81 -15.34
CA GLY A 518 -23.01 -9.44 -16.49
C GLY A 518 -24.48 -9.13 -16.14
N THR A 519 -24.90 -9.34 -14.89
CA THR A 519 -26.22 -8.90 -14.41
C THR A 519 -26.19 -7.43 -13.98
N GLU A 520 -27.36 -6.77 -14.03
CA GLU A 520 -27.49 -5.40 -13.54
C GLU A 520 -27.12 -5.29 -12.06
N ARG A 521 -27.57 -6.24 -11.25
CA ARG A 521 -27.25 -6.29 -9.82
C ARG A 521 -25.74 -6.38 -9.55
N PHE A 522 -25.01 -7.18 -10.32
CA PHE A 522 -23.54 -7.23 -10.22
C PHE A 522 -22.92 -5.86 -10.53
N ARG A 523 -23.34 -5.22 -11.64
CA ARG A 523 -22.81 -3.91 -12.05
C ARG A 523 -23.05 -2.84 -10.97
N GLN A 524 -24.28 -2.77 -10.45
CA GLN A 524 -24.66 -1.79 -9.41
C GLN A 524 -23.83 -1.95 -8.14
N LEU A 525 -23.60 -3.18 -7.68
CA LEU A 525 -22.78 -3.45 -6.49
C LEU A 525 -21.30 -3.20 -6.77
N HIS A 526 -20.83 -3.67 -7.91
CA HIS A 526 -19.42 -3.57 -8.26
C HIS A 526 -18.97 -2.11 -8.51
N CYS A 527 -19.87 -1.23 -8.93
CA CYS A 527 -19.58 0.21 -9.06
C CYS A 527 -19.13 0.85 -7.73
N LEU A 528 -19.54 0.30 -6.58
CA LEU A 528 -19.11 0.78 -5.27
C LEU A 528 -17.59 0.61 -5.06
N ARG A 529 -16.91 -0.24 -5.82
CA ARG A 529 -15.44 -0.38 -5.78
C ARG A 529 -14.73 0.95 -6.04
N SER A 530 -15.36 1.87 -6.77
CA SER A 530 -14.83 3.23 -6.98
C SER A 530 -14.54 3.99 -5.68
N ALA A 531 -15.13 3.57 -4.54
CA ALA A 531 -14.80 4.11 -3.23
C ALA A 531 -13.33 3.88 -2.84
N ALA A 532 -12.77 2.71 -3.17
CA ALA A 532 -11.35 2.45 -2.95
C ALA A 532 -10.47 3.34 -3.86
N GLU A 533 -10.90 3.58 -5.10
CA GLU A 533 -10.19 4.49 -6.02
C GLU A 533 -10.21 5.93 -5.49
N ARG A 534 -11.35 6.42 -4.95
CA ARG A 534 -11.43 7.73 -4.30
C ARG A 534 -10.54 7.81 -3.06
N THR A 535 -10.47 6.74 -2.25
CA THR A 535 -9.55 6.67 -1.11
C THR A 535 -8.10 6.77 -1.57
N ASN A 536 -7.72 6.04 -2.61
CA ASN A 536 -6.39 6.08 -3.20
C ASN A 536 -6.05 7.48 -3.77
N SER A 537 -7.03 8.15 -4.38
CA SER A 537 -6.88 9.53 -4.88
C SER A 537 -6.66 10.52 -3.74
N THR A 538 -7.44 10.43 -2.67
CA THR A 538 -7.28 11.30 -1.49
C THR A 538 -5.88 11.17 -0.89
N LEU A 539 -5.36 9.95 -0.75
CA LEU A 539 -3.99 9.72 -0.26
C LEU A 539 -2.90 10.34 -1.13
N LYS A 540 -3.10 10.38 -2.46
CA LYS A 540 -2.10 10.90 -3.40
C LYS A 540 -2.25 12.39 -3.68
N GLU A 541 -3.46 12.82 -3.94
CA GLU A 541 -3.72 14.17 -4.48
C GLU A 541 -4.11 15.15 -3.37
N ASP A 542 -5.09 14.80 -2.53
CA ASP A 542 -5.61 15.72 -1.53
C ASP A 542 -4.64 15.88 -0.35
N ASN A 543 -4.17 14.74 0.20
CA ASN A 543 -3.23 14.72 1.32
C ASN A 543 -1.77 14.74 0.87
N ALA A 544 -1.51 14.47 -0.43
CA ALA A 544 -0.19 14.43 -1.05
C ALA A 544 0.84 13.48 -0.38
N ILE A 545 0.39 12.58 0.49
CA ILE A 545 1.27 11.71 1.30
C ILE A 545 2.01 10.71 0.40
N LEU A 546 1.29 10.04 -0.50
CA LEU A 546 1.86 9.05 -1.41
C LEU A 546 2.22 9.60 -2.80
N ARG A 547 2.16 10.92 -3.00
CA ARG A 547 2.52 11.54 -4.29
C ARG A 547 4.01 11.41 -4.60
N GLY A 548 4.86 11.55 -3.60
CA GLY A 548 6.30 11.42 -3.73
C GLY A 548 6.98 11.40 -2.36
N PRO A 549 6.69 10.39 -1.52
CA PRO A 549 7.20 10.37 -0.17
C PRO A 549 8.74 10.27 -0.18
N PRO A 550 9.45 10.98 0.71
CA PRO A 550 10.91 10.98 0.76
C PRO A 550 11.46 9.71 1.42
N VAL A 551 10.88 8.54 1.09
CA VAL A 551 11.19 7.26 1.75
C VAL A 551 11.93 6.29 0.84
N ARG A 552 12.78 5.49 1.45
CA ARG A 552 13.50 4.36 0.87
C ARG A 552 13.37 3.19 1.83
N SER A 553 13.27 2.00 1.34
CA SER A 553 12.98 0.71 1.98
C SER A 553 11.48 0.46 2.20
N LEU A 554 11.09 -0.81 2.08
CA LEU A 554 9.72 -1.27 2.27
C LEU A 554 9.20 -0.91 3.66
N ARG A 555 10.03 -1.06 4.69
CA ARG A 555 9.67 -0.71 6.07
C ARG A 555 9.22 0.76 6.21
N ARG A 556 9.97 1.71 5.62
CA ARG A 556 9.62 3.14 5.68
C ARG A 556 8.42 3.47 4.80
N ALA A 557 8.31 2.82 3.66
CA ALA A 557 7.16 2.95 2.77
C ALA A 557 5.88 2.47 3.45
N SER A 558 5.93 1.35 4.21
CA SER A 558 4.79 0.85 4.99
C SER A 558 4.36 1.84 6.07
N MET A 559 5.31 2.41 6.82
CA MET A 559 4.98 3.41 7.84
C MET A 559 4.34 4.66 7.22
N GLU A 560 4.81 5.10 6.04
CA GLU A 560 4.24 6.25 5.33
C GLU A 560 2.82 5.96 4.86
N SER A 561 2.57 4.76 4.32
CA SER A 561 1.22 4.34 3.91
C SER A 561 0.25 4.28 5.08
N LEU A 562 0.69 3.73 6.23
CA LEU A 562 -0.12 3.67 7.45
C LEU A 562 -0.44 5.05 7.99
N MET A 563 0.53 5.98 8.02
CA MET A 563 0.29 7.38 8.37
C MET A 563 -0.72 8.04 7.42
N GLY A 564 -0.62 7.75 6.13
CA GLY A 564 -1.56 8.23 5.12
C GLY A 564 -2.99 7.73 5.38
N VAL A 565 -3.13 6.45 5.69
CA VAL A 565 -4.44 5.84 6.03
C VAL A 565 -5.03 6.46 7.29
N MET A 566 -4.24 6.61 8.37
CA MET A 566 -4.68 7.26 9.61
C MET A 566 -5.12 8.72 9.36
N THR A 567 -4.32 9.46 8.61
CA THR A 567 -4.66 10.85 8.25
C THR A 567 -5.97 10.92 7.47
N THR A 568 -6.15 10.06 6.45
CA THR A 568 -7.36 10.04 5.63
C THR A 568 -8.59 9.61 6.43
N LEU A 569 -8.45 8.66 7.34
CA LEU A 569 -9.52 8.23 8.24
C LEU A 569 -10.01 9.40 9.09
N ILE A 570 -9.09 10.09 9.77
CA ILE A 570 -9.42 11.24 10.62
C ILE A 570 -9.99 12.40 9.80
N ASP A 571 -9.36 12.75 8.67
CA ASP A 571 -9.82 13.82 7.78
C ASP A 571 -11.28 13.60 7.36
N ARG A 572 -11.64 12.41 6.93
CA ARG A 572 -13.01 12.09 6.48
C ARG A 572 -14.04 12.14 7.60
N VAL A 573 -13.73 11.54 8.74
CA VAL A 573 -14.62 11.55 9.90
C VAL A 573 -14.86 12.98 10.39
N VAL A 574 -13.80 13.77 10.51
CA VAL A 574 -13.90 15.14 11.01
C VAL A 574 -14.61 16.05 10.02
N ARG A 575 -14.34 15.94 8.72
CA ARG A 575 -15.06 16.71 7.68
C ARG A 575 -16.53 16.38 7.61
N PHE A 576 -16.88 15.10 7.70
CA PHE A 576 -18.28 14.69 7.76
C PHE A 576 -18.99 15.33 8.97
N ALA A 577 -18.35 15.30 10.13
CA ALA A 577 -18.91 15.91 11.34
C ALA A 577 -19.04 17.45 11.24
N ILE A 578 -18.11 18.13 10.58
CA ILE A 578 -18.20 19.56 10.28
C ILE A 578 -19.41 19.83 9.37
N ASP A 579 -19.55 19.08 8.29
CA ASP A 579 -20.65 19.23 7.34
C ASP A 579 -22.01 19.09 8.02
N VAL A 580 -22.17 18.04 8.83
CA VAL A 580 -23.38 17.84 9.65
C VAL A 580 -23.62 19.02 10.60
N THR A 581 -22.57 19.52 11.29
CA THR A 581 -22.68 20.63 12.24
C THR A 581 -23.12 21.93 11.56
N VAL A 582 -22.55 22.21 10.39
CA VAL A 582 -22.92 23.42 9.60
C VAL A 582 -24.36 23.34 9.12
N LYS A 583 -24.80 22.18 8.62
CA LYS A 583 -26.19 21.97 8.17
C LYS A 583 -27.19 22.08 9.35
N GLU A 584 -26.86 21.46 10.48
CA GLU A 584 -27.67 21.55 11.71
C GLU A 584 -27.81 23.01 12.19
N ARG A 585 -26.71 23.78 12.18
CA ARG A 585 -26.73 25.21 12.57
C ARG A 585 -27.55 26.03 11.59
N LYS A 586 -27.42 25.82 10.27
CA LYS A 586 -28.21 26.52 9.25
C LYS A 586 -29.70 26.22 9.41
N PHE A 587 -30.07 24.96 9.66
CA PHE A 587 -31.46 24.60 9.94
C PHE A 587 -31.99 25.34 11.20
N LYS A 588 -31.23 25.35 12.30
CA LYS A 588 -31.63 26.04 13.55
C LYS A 588 -31.80 27.56 13.34
N ASN A 589 -30.95 28.17 12.53
CA ASN A 589 -31.00 29.61 12.30
C ASN A 589 -32.09 30.05 11.30
N THR A 590 -32.39 29.23 10.29
CA THR A 590 -33.31 29.60 9.19
C THR A 590 -34.68 28.95 9.30
N GLY A 591 -34.79 27.81 9.99
CA GLY A 591 -35.99 26.96 10.00
C GLY A 591 -36.30 26.32 8.65
N ASP A 592 -35.37 26.40 7.67
CA ASP A 592 -35.59 25.92 6.32
C ASP A 592 -35.53 24.38 6.24
N LYS A 593 -36.64 23.77 5.82
CA LYS A 593 -36.76 22.32 5.65
C LYS A 593 -35.72 21.72 4.71
N ALA A 594 -35.22 22.48 3.73
CA ALA A 594 -34.16 22.00 2.85
C ALA A 594 -32.88 21.61 3.58
N TRP A 595 -32.56 22.29 4.69
CA TRP A 595 -31.43 21.91 5.54
C TRP A 595 -31.75 20.69 6.41
N LEU A 596 -33.00 20.53 6.87
CA LEU A 596 -33.44 19.35 7.59
C LEU A 596 -33.37 18.11 6.69
N ASP A 597 -33.80 18.23 5.43
CA ASP A 597 -33.70 17.14 4.45
C ASP A 597 -32.25 16.71 4.19
N GLN A 598 -31.31 17.65 4.22
CA GLN A 598 -29.87 17.35 4.08
C GLN A 598 -29.26 16.69 5.32
N LEU A 599 -29.92 16.75 6.47
CA LEU A 599 -29.54 16.02 7.69
C LEU A 599 -30.16 14.61 7.74
N SER A 600 -31.01 14.28 6.77
CA SER A 600 -31.52 12.92 6.63
C SER A 600 -30.43 12.02 6.02
N PRO A 601 -30.32 10.78 6.49
CA PRO A 601 -29.39 9.83 5.88
C PRO A 601 -29.74 9.62 4.41
N PRO A 602 -28.76 9.44 3.54
CA PRO A 602 -29.01 9.18 2.13
C PRO A 602 -29.89 7.91 1.98
N GLU A 603 -30.82 7.93 1.05
CA GLU A 603 -31.64 6.75 0.77
C GLU A 603 -30.72 5.62 0.29
N VAL A 604 -30.70 4.54 1.04
CA VAL A 604 -29.93 3.35 0.64
C VAL A 604 -30.62 2.72 -0.56
N PRO A 605 -29.94 2.65 -1.72
CA PRO A 605 -30.48 2.03 -2.91
C PRO A 605 -31.00 0.62 -2.65
N SER A 606 -32.10 0.24 -3.28
CA SER A 606 -32.80 -1.04 -3.05
C SER A 606 -31.88 -2.27 -3.19
N HIS A 607 -30.91 -2.21 -4.11
CA HIS A 607 -29.95 -3.28 -4.32
C HIS A 607 -28.92 -3.43 -3.17
N LEU A 608 -28.74 -2.40 -2.34
CA LEU A 608 -27.85 -2.40 -1.18
C LEU A 608 -28.57 -2.75 0.13
N LYS A 609 -29.90 -2.56 0.19
CA LYS A 609 -30.68 -2.83 1.42
C LYS A 609 -30.42 -4.20 2.06
N PRO A 610 -30.23 -5.30 1.31
CA PRO A 610 -29.92 -6.61 1.90
C PRO A 610 -28.57 -6.70 2.61
N PHE A 611 -27.64 -5.77 2.32
CA PHE A 611 -26.25 -5.78 2.82
C PHE A 611 -25.99 -4.70 3.87
N VAL A 612 -26.90 -3.77 4.02
CA VAL A 612 -26.82 -2.74 5.06
C VAL A 612 -27.66 -3.24 6.22
N SER A 613 -27.06 -3.40 7.40
CA SER A 613 -27.82 -3.76 8.60
C SER A 613 -28.93 -2.73 8.80
N ALA A 614 -30.12 -3.19 9.12
CA ALA A 614 -31.13 -2.32 9.70
C ALA A 614 -30.52 -1.74 10.98
N ALA A 615 -30.13 -0.44 10.91
CA ALA A 615 -29.62 0.29 12.05
C ALA A 615 -30.75 0.51 13.06
#